data_f20a518e9cf5d6f6616e82518901f2dd
#
_entry.id   f20a518e9cf5d6f6616e82518901f2dd
#
_cell.length_a   1.000
_cell.length_b   1.000
_cell.length_c   1.000
_cell.angle_alpha   90.00
_cell.angle_beta   90.00
_cell.angle_gamma   90.00
#
_symmetry.space_group_name_H-M   'P 1'
#
loop_
_entity.id
_entity.type
_entity.pdbx_description
1 polymer ?
#
loop_
_entity_poly.entity_id
_entity_poly.type
_entity_poly.pdbx_seq_one_letter_code
_entity_poly.pdbx_strand_id
1 'polypeptide(L)'
;EGEVNEKGDEIVMDVTVRQISKSQFIDDVVILAMDAPYDCEGNLVEDQIEVYVPNRFVGEAVKTKKGLHFGASVHPNRKDALEELEWSKENDAIFVKWLPNIQGIDPSDETYRDYYLKMVELDLPLLTHVGDEDSFSRTDNALGDPKLLKLPLECGVRIIAAHVASSGEREGVENIERLLEMMPNFSNLYADISTLTQMNRSK
;
A
#
# COMPACT_ATOMS: atom_id res chain seq x y z
N GLU A 1 -6.49 26.85 -11.20
CA GLU A 1 -6.76 25.58 -10.47
C GLU A 1 -5.50 24.74 -10.31
N GLY A 2 -4.62 24.58 -11.35
CA GLY A 2 -3.38 23.80 -11.24
C GLY A 2 -2.37 24.34 -10.21
N GLU A 3 -2.18 25.65 -10.11
CA GLU A 3 -1.26 26.26 -9.13
C GLU A 3 -1.67 26.05 -7.67
N VAL A 4 -2.95 25.87 -7.40
CA VAL A 4 -3.44 25.61 -6.04
C VAL A 4 -3.12 24.19 -5.62
N ASN A 5 -3.13 23.24 -6.55
CA ASN A 5 -2.84 21.83 -6.26
C ASN A 5 -1.35 21.62 -5.95
N GLU A 6 -0.42 22.17 -6.78
CA GLU A 6 1.02 22.05 -6.54
C GLU A 6 1.46 22.67 -5.20
N LYS A 7 0.97 23.87 -4.87
CA LYS A 7 1.24 24.50 -3.57
C LYS A 7 0.51 23.81 -2.42
N GLY A 8 -0.62 23.17 -2.67
CA GLY A 8 -1.37 22.41 -1.68
C GLY A 8 -0.58 21.24 -1.14
N ASP A 9 0.08 20.48 -2.01
CA ASP A 9 0.85 19.30 -1.64
C ASP A 9 2.09 19.65 -0.79
N GLU A 10 2.81 20.72 -1.16
CA GLU A 10 3.91 21.23 -0.33
C GLU A 10 3.45 21.68 1.07
N ILE A 11 2.28 22.35 1.14
CA ILE A 11 1.70 22.78 2.41
C ILE A 11 1.34 21.58 3.29
N VAL A 12 0.78 20.50 2.70
CA VAL A 12 0.46 19.28 3.44
C VAL A 12 1.73 18.67 4.04
N MET A 13 2.81 18.57 3.28
CA MET A 13 4.10 18.08 3.77
C MET A 13 4.64 18.94 4.93
N ASP A 14 4.60 20.27 4.80
CA ASP A 14 5.06 21.18 5.85
C ASP A 14 4.18 21.14 7.11
N VAL A 15 2.87 20.96 6.95
CA VAL A 15 1.95 20.75 8.07
C VAL A 15 2.28 19.44 8.79
N THR A 16 2.55 18.35 8.04
CA THR A 16 2.92 17.06 8.61
C THR A 16 4.19 17.17 9.43
N VAL A 17 5.26 17.75 8.90
CA VAL A 17 6.51 18.00 9.65
C VAL A 17 6.25 18.79 10.93
N ARG A 18 5.42 19.83 10.85
CA ARG A 18 5.05 20.66 12.03
C ARG A 18 4.27 19.87 13.08
N GLN A 19 3.42 18.94 12.69
CA GLN A 19 2.68 18.10 13.63
C GLN A 19 3.59 17.09 14.32
N ILE A 20 4.49 16.43 13.56
CA ILE A 20 5.51 15.53 14.11
C ILE A 20 6.36 16.25 15.14
N SER A 21 6.88 17.44 14.79
CA SER A 21 7.76 18.21 15.70
C SER A 21 7.10 18.65 17.00
N LYS A 22 5.77 18.66 17.07
CA LYS A 22 4.99 18.94 18.28
C LYS A 22 4.57 17.70 19.05
N SER A 23 4.69 16.52 18.43
CA SER A 23 4.34 15.24 19.07
C SER A 23 5.38 14.87 20.11
N GLN A 24 4.91 14.29 21.22
CA GLN A 24 5.77 13.69 22.25
C GLN A 24 5.94 12.18 22.02
N PHE A 25 5.23 11.58 21.06
CA PHE A 25 5.12 10.14 20.87
C PHE A 25 5.40 9.67 19.43
N ILE A 26 5.59 10.60 18.50
CA ILE A 26 5.83 10.31 17.08
C ILE A 26 7.12 11.02 16.68
N ASP A 27 8.11 10.25 16.29
CA ASP A 27 9.41 10.75 15.82
C ASP A 27 9.45 10.83 14.30
N ASP A 28 8.84 9.85 13.62
CA ASP A 28 8.90 9.67 12.17
C ASP A 28 7.54 9.27 11.59
N VAL A 29 7.29 9.63 10.33
CA VAL A 29 6.07 9.30 9.58
C VAL A 29 6.43 8.85 8.16
N VAL A 30 5.73 7.87 7.66
CA VAL A 30 5.84 7.45 6.26
C VAL A 30 4.78 8.14 5.43
N ILE A 31 5.21 8.84 4.39
CA ILE A 31 4.34 9.41 3.38
C ILE A 31 4.15 8.38 2.27
N LEU A 32 2.89 8.07 1.99
CA LEU A 32 2.55 7.03 1.03
C LEU A 32 2.32 7.62 -0.36
N ALA A 33 3.00 7.08 -1.35
CA ALA A 33 2.56 7.21 -2.73
C ALA A 33 1.32 6.35 -2.98
N MET A 34 0.61 6.62 -4.06
CA MET A 34 -0.52 5.83 -4.54
C MET A 34 -0.45 5.73 -6.06
N ASP A 35 -0.18 4.54 -6.56
CA ASP A 35 -0.15 4.29 -8.00
C ASP A 35 -1.56 4.13 -8.57
N ALA A 36 -1.70 4.40 -9.83
CA ALA A 36 -2.94 4.29 -10.59
C ALA A 36 -3.30 2.82 -10.89
N PRO A 37 -4.54 2.50 -11.25
CA PRO A 37 -4.91 1.20 -11.78
C PRO A 37 -4.37 1.00 -13.21
N TYR A 38 -3.93 -0.24 -13.51
CA TYR A 38 -3.46 -0.68 -14.82
C TYR A 38 -4.17 -1.97 -15.23
N ASP A 39 -4.47 -2.11 -16.52
CA ASP A 39 -5.01 -3.34 -17.08
C ASP A 39 -3.92 -4.44 -17.18
N CYS A 40 -4.34 -5.66 -17.56
CA CYS A 40 -3.43 -6.79 -17.72
C CYS A 40 -2.44 -6.66 -18.91
N GLU A 41 -2.63 -5.67 -19.78
CA GLU A 41 -1.71 -5.32 -20.87
C GLU A 41 -0.71 -4.23 -20.47
N GLY A 42 -0.85 -3.72 -19.24
CA GLY A 42 -0.01 -2.67 -18.67
C GLY A 42 -0.36 -1.26 -19.17
N ASN A 43 -1.60 -1.04 -19.58
CA ASN A 43 -2.08 0.27 -19.95
C ASN A 43 -2.80 0.92 -18.76
N LEU A 44 -2.60 2.22 -18.61
CA LEU A 44 -3.27 3.01 -17.58
C LEU A 44 -4.79 3.05 -17.80
N VAL A 45 -5.57 2.78 -16.75
CA VAL A 45 -7.04 2.82 -16.78
C VAL A 45 -7.50 4.17 -16.20
N GLU A 46 -7.40 5.22 -17.01
CA GLU A 46 -7.59 6.63 -16.57
C GLU A 46 -8.95 6.89 -15.92
N ASP A 47 -10.02 6.26 -16.40
CA ASP A 47 -11.39 6.45 -15.89
C ASP A 47 -11.62 5.78 -14.52
N GLN A 48 -10.68 4.98 -14.04
CA GLN A 48 -10.72 4.35 -12.73
C GLN A 48 -9.83 5.03 -11.69
N ILE A 49 -9.10 6.08 -12.06
CA ILE A 49 -8.24 6.81 -11.13
C ILE A 49 -9.10 7.66 -10.21
N GLU A 50 -9.20 7.27 -8.93
CA GLU A 50 -9.80 8.10 -7.88
C GLU A 50 -8.75 8.87 -7.08
N VAL A 51 -7.59 8.26 -6.87
CA VAL A 51 -6.44 8.85 -6.19
C VAL A 51 -5.16 8.45 -6.91
N TYR A 52 -4.29 9.42 -7.13
CA TYR A 52 -2.95 9.20 -7.68
C TYR A 52 -1.94 10.13 -7.01
N VAL A 53 -0.92 9.54 -6.39
CA VAL A 53 0.19 10.27 -5.75
C VAL A 53 1.50 9.67 -6.27
N PRO A 54 2.20 10.36 -7.19
CA PRO A 54 3.37 9.81 -7.85
C PRO A 54 4.52 9.48 -6.89
N ASN A 55 5.20 8.35 -7.11
CA ASN A 55 6.40 7.97 -6.36
C ASN A 55 7.48 9.06 -6.41
N ARG A 56 7.71 9.64 -7.60
CA ARG A 56 8.69 10.71 -7.81
C ARG A 56 8.43 11.92 -6.91
N PHE A 57 7.16 12.34 -6.81
CA PHE A 57 6.78 13.45 -5.94
C PHE A 57 7.09 13.15 -4.48
N VAL A 58 6.64 12.00 -3.97
CA VAL A 58 6.85 11.64 -2.56
C VAL A 58 8.32 11.43 -2.26
N GLY A 59 9.03 10.64 -3.09
CA GLY A 59 10.44 10.34 -2.89
C GLY A 59 11.34 11.58 -2.88
N GLU A 60 11.04 12.59 -3.71
CA GLU A 60 11.77 13.86 -3.70
C GLU A 60 11.38 14.76 -2.51
N ALA A 61 10.09 14.84 -2.20
CA ALA A 61 9.60 15.70 -1.12
C ALA A 61 10.14 15.30 0.26
N VAL A 62 10.25 14.00 0.55
CA VAL A 62 10.72 13.51 1.86
C VAL A 62 12.21 13.75 2.06
N LYS A 63 13.05 13.74 1.01
CA LYS A 63 14.51 13.92 1.11
C LYS A 63 14.92 15.21 1.82
N THR A 64 14.11 16.24 1.74
CA THR A 64 14.40 17.56 2.31
C THR A 64 13.73 17.78 3.66
N LYS A 65 12.98 16.82 4.17
CA LYS A 65 12.11 16.98 5.34
C LYS A 65 12.41 15.94 6.40
N LYS A 66 13.02 16.37 7.50
CA LYS A 66 13.37 15.50 8.64
C LYS A 66 12.13 14.84 9.23
N GLY A 67 12.23 13.54 9.51
CA GLY A 67 11.15 12.73 10.12
C GLY A 67 10.11 12.26 9.11
N LEU A 68 10.29 12.53 7.80
CA LEU A 68 9.47 11.94 6.75
C LEU A 68 10.24 10.83 6.02
N HIS A 69 9.54 9.73 5.76
CA HIS A 69 10.04 8.59 5.00
C HIS A 69 9.15 8.30 3.80
N PHE A 70 9.69 7.65 2.80
CA PHE A 70 9.01 7.30 1.56
C PHE A 70 8.41 5.90 1.63
N GLY A 71 7.10 5.78 1.44
CA GLY A 71 6.39 4.54 1.11
C GLY A 71 6.00 4.58 -0.36
N ALA A 72 6.58 3.70 -1.18
CA ALA A 72 6.30 3.63 -2.59
C ALA A 72 4.94 2.97 -2.87
N SER A 73 4.41 3.15 -4.08
CA SER A 73 3.29 2.37 -4.61
C SER A 73 3.60 2.04 -6.07
N VAL A 74 3.66 0.76 -6.39
CA VAL A 74 4.00 0.28 -7.74
C VAL A 74 3.00 -0.80 -8.13
N HIS A 75 2.22 -0.53 -9.18
CA HIS A 75 1.26 -1.49 -9.69
C HIS A 75 1.98 -2.59 -10.49
N PRO A 76 1.73 -3.90 -10.23
CA PRO A 76 2.49 -4.98 -10.87
C PRO A 76 2.26 -5.11 -12.38
N ASN A 77 1.12 -4.62 -12.90
CA ASN A 77 0.84 -4.61 -14.34
C ASN A 77 1.55 -3.49 -15.11
N ARG A 78 2.21 -2.55 -14.45
CA ARG A 78 2.99 -1.53 -15.16
C ARG A 78 4.04 -2.18 -16.07
N LYS A 79 4.24 -1.64 -17.25
CA LYS A 79 5.29 -2.11 -18.18
C LYS A 79 6.70 -1.88 -17.63
N ASP A 80 6.85 -0.89 -16.76
CA ASP A 80 8.09 -0.50 -16.07
C ASP A 80 8.07 -0.88 -14.58
N ALA A 81 7.27 -1.87 -14.18
CA ALA A 81 7.07 -2.22 -12.77
C ALA A 81 8.39 -2.55 -12.04
N LEU A 82 9.26 -3.32 -12.66
CA LEU A 82 10.52 -3.75 -12.05
C LEU A 82 11.50 -2.58 -11.92
N GLU A 83 11.60 -1.74 -12.94
CA GLU A 83 12.41 -0.53 -12.94
C GLU A 83 11.89 0.49 -11.90
N GLU A 84 10.57 0.58 -11.72
CA GLU A 84 9.99 1.47 -10.72
C GLU A 84 10.21 0.95 -9.29
N LEU A 85 10.26 -0.37 -9.08
CA LEU A 85 10.70 -0.95 -7.81
C LEU A 85 12.17 -0.62 -7.51
N GLU A 86 13.05 -0.77 -8.51
CA GLU A 86 14.48 -0.44 -8.39
C GLU A 86 14.66 1.04 -8.05
N TRP A 87 14.00 1.93 -8.79
CA TRP A 87 14.03 3.36 -8.52
C TRP A 87 13.51 3.67 -7.10
N SER A 88 12.43 3.05 -6.69
CA SER A 88 11.86 3.25 -5.34
C SER A 88 12.88 2.88 -4.26
N LYS A 89 13.56 1.75 -4.42
CA LYS A 89 14.62 1.30 -3.51
C LYS A 89 15.81 2.26 -3.48
N GLU A 90 16.27 2.70 -4.65
CA GLU A 90 17.38 3.66 -4.79
C GLU A 90 17.06 5.03 -4.17
N ASN A 91 15.77 5.35 -4.01
CA ASN A 91 15.27 6.57 -3.39
C ASN A 91 14.74 6.36 -1.96
N ASP A 92 15.27 5.33 -1.28
CA ASP A 92 15.03 5.05 0.13
C ASP A 92 13.57 4.69 0.48
N ALA A 93 12.81 4.12 -0.45
CA ALA A 93 11.52 3.55 -0.11
C ALA A 93 11.68 2.44 0.93
N ILE A 94 10.89 2.52 2.00
CA ILE A 94 10.95 1.55 3.10
C ILE A 94 10.02 0.36 2.89
N PHE A 95 9.01 0.50 2.05
CA PHE A 95 8.10 -0.56 1.60
C PHE A 95 7.34 -0.11 0.35
N VAL A 96 6.62 -1.05 -0.26
CA VAL A 96 5.61 -0.78 -1.30
C VAL A 96 4.23 -0.84 -0.67
N LYS A 97 3.35 0.15 -0.92
CA LYS A 97 1.96 0.18 -0.49
C LYS A 97 1.03 -0.20 -1.64
N TRP A 98 0.13 -1.14 -1.38
CA TRP A 98 -0.99 -1.46 -2.25
C TRP A 98 -2.33 -1.20 -1.59
N LEU A 99 -3.31 -0.88 -2.43
CA LEU A 99 -4.73 -0.86 -2.13
C LEU A 99 -5.46 -1.71 -3.19
N PRO A 100 -5.38 -3.04 -3.11
CA PRO A 100 -5.85 -3.97 -4.13
C PRO A 100 -7.27 -3.70 -4.60
N ASN A 101 -8.17 -3.41 -3.65
CA ASN A 101 -9.59 -3.15 -3.88
C ASN A 101 -9.88 -2.06 -4.91
N ILE A 102 -9.06 -1.02 -4.97
CA ILE A 102 -9.25 0.13 -5.88
C ILE A 102 -8.24 0.15 -7.03
N GLN A 103 -7.09 -0.50 -6.87
CA GLN A 103 -6.09 -0.60 -7.92
C GLN A 103 -6.36 -1.75 -8.89
N GLY A 104 -7.28 -2.67 -8.56
CA GLY A 104 -7.58 -3.86 -9.38
C GLY A 104 -6.45 -4.88 -9.36
N ILE A 105 -5.70 -4.96 -8.25
CA ILE A 105 -4.59 -5.90 -8.09
C ILE A 105 -5.11 -7.19 -7.45
N ASP A 106 -5.02 -8.32 -8.16
CA ASP A 106 -5.21 -9.63 -7.55
C ASP A 106 -3.85 -10.16 -7.02
N PRO A 107 -3.62 -10.17 -5.70
CA PRO A 107 -2.34 -10.64 -5.16
C PRO A 107 -2.02 -12.11 -5.47
N SER A 108 -3.01 -12.90 -5.86
CA SER A 108 -2.83 -14.32 -6.20
C SER A 108 -2.50 -14.57 -7.67
N ASP A 109 -2.43 -13.52 -8.49
CA ASP A 109 -2.11 -13.67 -9.91
C ASP A 109 -0.67 -14.17 -10.10
N GLU A 110 -0.55 -15.35 -10.70
CA GLU A 110 0.74 -16.01 -10.95
C GLU A 110 1.65 -15.21 -11.91
N THR A 111 1.10 -14.31 -12.69
CA THR A 111 1.89 -13.44 -13.58
C THR A 111 2.75 -12.44 -12.80
N TYR A 112 2.44 -12.19 -11.52
CA TYR A 112 3.19 -11.27 -10.65
C TYR A 112 4.40 -11.94 -9.96
N ARG A 113 4.70 -13.20 -10.25
CA ARG A 113 5.79 -13.91 -9.57
C ARG A 113 7.14 -13.22 -9.71
N ASP A 114 7.48 -12.72 -10.90
CA ASP A 114 8.75 -12.00 -11.12
C ASP A 114 8.78 -10.67 -10.36
N TYR A 115 7.64 -9.98 -10.24
CA TYR A 115 7.50 -8.79 -9.42
C TYR A 115 7.76 -9.09 -7.94
N TYR A 116 7.19 -10.17 -7.39
CA TYR A 116 7.42 -10.58 -6.01
C TYR A 116 8.88 -10.97 -5.75
N LEU A 117 9.50 -11.69 -6.68
CA LEU A 117 10.92 -12.03 -6.58
C LEU A 117 11.82 -10.78 -6.60
N LYS A 118 11.48 -9.79 -7.42
CA LYS A 118 12.17 -8.49 -7.44
C LYS A 118 12.00 -7.75 -6.10
N MET A 119 10.83 -7.75 -5.49
CA MET A 119 10.63 -7.17 -4.15
C MET A 119 11.52 -7.84 -3.09
N VAL A 120 11.65 -9.17 -3.16
CA VAL A 120 12.54 -9.92 -2.26
C VAL A 120 14.01 -9.58 -2.50
N GLU A 121 14.45 -9.52 -3.77
CA GLU A 121 15.81 -9.12 -4.14
C GLU A 121 16.17 -7.73 -3.60
N LEU A 122 15.25 -6.79 -3.70
CA LEU A 122 15.42 -5.40 -3.25
C LEU A 122 15.18 -5.21 -1.75
N ASP A 123 14.81 -6.27 -1.03
CA ASP A 123 14.42 -6.18 0.39
C ASP A 123 13.34 -5.10 0.63
N LEU A 124 12.29 -5.09 -0.21
CA LEU A 124 11.14 -4.20 -0.10
C LEU A 124 9.93 -4.99 0.44
N PRO A 125 9.47 -4.72 1.68
CA PRO A 125 8.23 -5.27 2.19
C PRO A 125 7.01 -4.75 1.43
N LEU A 126 5.91 -5.50 1.46
CA LEU A 126 4.60 -5.07 0.98
C LEU A 126 3.70 -4.69 2.16
N LEU A 127 3.30 -3.44 2.23
CA LEU A 127 2.19 -2.98 3.07
C LEU A 127 0.94 -2.98 2.19
N THR A 128 0.01 -3.89 2.42
CA THR A 128 -1.21 -4.00 1.62
C THR A 128 -2.47 -3.79 2.45
N HIS A 129 -3.44 -3.06 1.90
CA HIS A 129 -4.79 -3.07 2.46
C HIS A 129 -5.36 -4.49 2.36
N VAL A 130 -6.03 -4.94 3.42
CA VAL A 130 -6.67 -6.25 3.50
C VAL A 130 -8.03 -6.08 4.20
N GLY A 131 -9.04 -6.75 3.67
CA GLY A 131 -10.42 -6.58 4.08
C GLY A 131 -11.22 -5.71 3.11
N ASP A 132 -12.45 -5.34 3.50
CA ASP A 132 -13.31 -4.50 2.68
C ASP A 132 -12.90 -3.03 2.78
N GLU A 133 -13.01 -2.33 1.65
CA GLU A 133 -12.74 -0.90 1.52
C GLU A 133 -14.01 -0.18 1.05
N ASP A 134 -14.50 0.75 1.86
CA ASP A 134 -15.76 1.46 1.64
C ASP A 134 -15.57 2.98 1.43
N SER A 135 -14.31 3.46 1.40
CA SER A 135 -14.02 4.91 1.33
C SER A 135 -13.98 5.44 -0.11
N PHE A 136 -14.00 4.55 -1.10
CA PHE A 136 -13.90 4.88 -2.52
C PHE A 136 -15.17 4.50 -3.27
N SER A 137 -15.43 5.17 -4.41
CA SER A 137 -16.64 4.94 -5.18
C SER A 137 -16.60 3.65 -6.01
N ARG A 138 -15.40 3.18 -6.35
CA ARG A 138 -15.15 1.93 -7.09
C ARG A 138 -14.26 1.03 -6.28
N THR A 139 -14.82 -0.05 -5.76
CA THR A 139 -14.08 -1.04 -4.99
C THR A 139 -14.44 -2.45 -5.45
N ASP A 140 -13.44 -3.29 -5.62
CA ASP A 140 -13.61 -4.74 -5.70
C ASP A 140 -13.13 -5.36 -4.40
N ASN A 141 -14.05 -5.57 -3.48
CA ASN A 141 -13.73 -6.10 -2.15
C ASN A 141 -13.28 -7.57 -2.18
N ALA A 142 -13.52 -8.31 -3.27
CA ALA A 142 -12.97 -9.66 -3.42
C ALA A 142 -11.43 -9.66 -3.39
N LEU A 143 -10.80 -8.61 -3.89
CA LEU A 143 -9.34 -8.42 -3.91
C LEU A 143 -8.74 -8.13 -2.51
N GLY A 144 -9.57 -7.84 -1.53
CA GLY A 144 -9.19 -7.67 -0.12
C GLY A 144 -9.15 -8.97 0.69
N ASP A 145 -9.40 -10.14 0.10
CA ASP A 145 -9.34 -11.41 0.82
C ASP A 145 -7.90 -11.72 1.28
N PRO A 146 -7.65 -11.91 2.60
CA PRO A 146 -6.34 -12.29 3.12
C PRO A 146 -5.72 -13.49 2.42
N LYS A 147 -6.53 -14.46 1.98
CA LYS A 147 -6.03 -15.71 1.36
C LYS A 147 -5.34 -15.48 0.01
N LEU A 148 -5.61 -14.35 -0.67
CA LEU A 148 -4.92 -13.99 -1.90
C LEU A 148 -3.43 -13.66 -1.66
N LEU A 149 -3.04 -13.36 -0.41
CA LEU A 149 -1.64 -13.09 -0.05
C LEU A 149 -0.76 -14.35 -0.03
N LYS A 150 -1.33 -15.54 -0.24
CA LYS A 150 -0.57 -16.78 -0.20
C LYS A 150 0.59 -16.80 -1.21
N LEU A 151 0.35 -16.39 -2.44
CA LEU A 151 1.37 -16.40 -3.50
C LEU A 151 2.58 -15.51 -3.16
N PRO A 152 2.42 -14.21 -2.85
CA PRO A 152 3.56 -13.37 -2.49
C PRO A 152 4.28 -13.85 -1.21
N LEU A 153 3.56 -14.43 -0.24
CA LEU A 153 4.17 -15.02 0.94
C LEU A 153 5.04 -16.24 0.60
N GLU A 154 4.56 -17.12 -0.28
CA GLU A 154 5.33 -18.28 -0.80
C GLU A 154 6.53 -17.85 -1.65
N CYS A 155 6.46 -16.72 -2.33
CA CYS A 155 7.61 -16.10 -3.01
C CYS A 155 8.64 -15.52 -2.04
N GLY A 156 8.31 -15.37 -0.75
CA GLY A 156 9.23 -14.85 0.28
C GLY A 156 9.07 -13.36 0.57
N VAL A 157 8.08 -12.68 0.00
CA VAL A 157 7.81 -11.27 0.31
C VAL A 157 7.42 -11.12 1.77
N ARG A 158 8.00 -10.16 2.47
CA ARG A 158 7.52 -9.76 3.81
C ARG A 158 6.27 -8.90 3.63
N ILE A 159 5.16 -9.35 4.21
CA ILE A 159 3.86 -8.67 4.07
C ILE A 159 3.42 -8.10 5.41
N ILE A 160 2.94 -6.87 5.38
CA ILE A 160 2.23 -6.21 6.46
C ILE A 160 0.77 -6.05 6.00
N ALA A 161 -0.12 -6.88 6.57
CA ALA A 161 -1.56 -6.75 6.33
C ALA A 161 -2.09 -5.56 7.12
N ALA A 162 -2.47 -4.50 6.42
CA ALA A 162 -2.99 -3.30 7.05
C ALA A 162 -4.32 -3.58 7.77
N HIS A 163 -4.52 -2.92 8.92
CA HIS A 163 -5.78 -2.94 9.69
C HIS A 163 -6.19 -4.34 10.21
N VAL A 164 -5.26 -5.30 10.26
CA VAL A 164 -5.53 -6.70 10.68
C VAL A 164 -6.68 -7.33 9.89
N ALA A 165 -6.93 -6.90 8.65
CA ALA A 165 -8.11 -7.31 7.87
C ALA A 165 -9.44 -7.13 8.64
N SER A 166 -9.59 -6.06 9.43
CA SER A 166 -10.68 -5.88 10.42
C SER A 166 -12.05 -5.55 9.79
N SER A 167 -12.20 -5.60 8.48
CA SER A 167 -13.44 -5.30 7.76
C SER A 167 -13.83 -6.40 6.79
N GLY A 168 -15.14 -6.67 6.71
CA GLY A 168 -15.72 -7.60 5.76
C GLY A 168 -15.54 -9.07 6.11
N GLU A 169 -16.21 -9.90 5.32
CA GLU A 169 -16.21 -11.36 5.45
C GLU A 169 -16.17 -12.03 4.08
N ARG A 170 -15.71 -13.27 4.03
CA ARG A 170 -15.73 -14.13 2.84
C ARG A 170 -16.23 -15.52 3.23
N GLU A 171 -17.22 -16.03 2.51
CA GLU A 171 -17.79 -17.35 2.76
C GLU A 171 -18.30 -17.54 4.21
N GLY A 172 -18.80 -16.45 4.83
CA GLY A 172 -19.31 -16.47 6.22
C GLY A 172 -18.22 -16.49 7.30
N VAL A 173 -16.95 -16.20 6.94
CA VAL A 173 -15.81 -16.09 7.86
C VAL A 173 -15.26 -14.66 7.78
N GLU A 174 -15.11 -13.99 8.92
CA GLU A 174 -14.55 -12.64 8.97
C GLU A 174 -13.11 -12.61 8.41
N ASN A 175 -12.77 -11.55 7.69
CA ASN A 175 -11.43 -11.43 7.09
C ASN A 175 -10.32 -11.45 8.14
N ILE A 176 -10.56 -10.93 9.34
CA ILE A 176 -9.60 -10.99 10.44
C ILE A 176 -9.34 -12.46 10.86
N GLU A 177 -10.35 -13.31 10.94
CA GLU A 177 -10.18 -14.72 11.28
C GLU A 177 -9.39 -15.45 10.20
N ARG A 178 -9.69 -15.17 8.91
CA ARG A 178 -8.96 -15.71 7.75
C ARG A 178 -7.48 -15.32 7.77
N LEU A 179 -7.15 -14.07 8.17
CA LEU A 179 -5.77 -13.62 8.33
C LEU A 179 -5.08 -14.35 9.49
N LEU A 180 -5.74 -14.44 10.65
CA LEU A 180 -5.20 -15.10 11.83
C LEU A 180 -4.92 -16.59 11.60
N GLU A 181 -5.71 -17.27 10.78
CA GLU A 181 -5.46 -18.67 10.35
C GLU A 181 -4.17 -18.81 9.51
N MET A 182 -3.79 -17.78 8.77
CA MET A 182 -2.59 -17.80 7.93
C MET A 182 -1.32 -17.50 8.72
N MET A 183 -1.37 -16.60 9.70
CA MET A 183 -0.18 -16.11 10.42
C MET A 183 0.73 -17.22 10.99
N PRO A 184 0.23 -18.32 11.58
CA PRO A 184 1.08 -19.41 12.08
C PRO A 184 1.86 -20.13 10.97
N ASN A 185 1.42 -20.06 9.72
CA ASN A 185 2.00 -20.77 8.59
C ASN A 185 3.04 -19.94 7.83
N PHE A 186 3.09 -18.62 8.06
CA PHE A 186 3.96 -17.70 7.33
C PHE A 186 4.69 -16.76 8.27
N SER A 187 5.96 -17.03 8.54
CA SER A 187 6.80 -16.19 9.42
C SER A 187 7.11 -14.80 8.84
N ASN A 188 6.84 -14.60 7.56
CA ASN A 188 6.98 -13.34 6.82
C ASN A 188 5.65 -12.56 6.69
N LEU A 189 4.58 -13.01 7.38
CA LEU A 189 3.30 -12.30 7.46
C LEU A 189 3.20 -11.55 8.80
N TYR A 190 3.01 -10.25 8.70
CA TYR A 190 2.79 -9.31 9.80
C TYR A 190 1.45 -8.60 9.60
N ALA A 191 0.95 -7.94 10.63
CA ALA A 191 -0.22 -7.09 10.54
C ALA A 191 -0.04 -5.82 11.39
N ASP A 192 -0.65 -4.71 10.97
CA ASP A 192 -0.77 -3.53 11.78
C ASP A 192 -2.19 -3.39 12.38
N ILE A 193 -2.32 -2.62 13.45
CA ILE A 193 -3.58 -2.39 14.14
C ILE A 193 -4.17 -1.00 13.84
N SER A 194 -3.73 -0.37 12.77
CA SER A 194 -4.27 0.93 12.36
C SER A 194 -5.78 0.83 12.13
N THR A 195 -6.48 1.94 12.28
CA THR A 195 -7.94 2.08 12.18
C THR A 195 -8.80 1.33 13.22
N LEU A 196 -8.27 0.40 14.02
CA LEU A 196 -9.08 -0.33 15.02
C LEU A 196 -9.67 0.59 16.10
N THR A 197 -9.07 1.75 16.32
CA THR A 197 -9.55 2.75 17.29
C THR A 197 -10.56 3.73 16.71
N GLN A 198 -10.92 3.60 15.44
CA GLN A 198 -11.95 4.45 14.83
C GLN A 198 -13.34 4.04 15.33
N MET A 199 -14.13 5.02 15.81
CA MET A 199 -15.44 4.80 16.43
C MET A 199 -16.46 4.11 15.50
N ASN A 200 -16.30 4.19 14.20
CA ASN A 200 -17.15 3.55 13.21
C ASN A 200 -16.81 2.05 12.97
N ARG A 201 -15.68 1.57 13.48
CA ARG A 201 -15.26 0.15 13.39
C ARG A 201 -15.32 -0.60 14.72
N SER A 202 -15.57 0.11 15.82
CA SER A 202 -15.81 -0.50 17.13
C SER A 202 -17.26 -0.97 17.22
N LYS A 203 -17.58 -2.14 16.73
CA LYS A 203 -18.83 -2.85 17.04
C LYS A 203 -18.51 -4.11 17.83
#